data_a63537e517cd4eeb5aeb9504baca9db7
#
_entry.id   a63537e517cd4eeb5aeb9504baca9db7
#
_cell.length_a   1.000
_cell.length_b   1.000
_cell.length_c   1.000
_cell.angle_alpha   90.00
_cell.angle_beta   90.00
_cell.angle_gamma   90.00
#
_symmetry.space_group_name_H-M   'P 1'
#
loop_
_entity.id
_entity.type
_entity.pdbx_description
1 polymer ?
#
loop_
_entity_poly.entity_id
_entity_poly.type
_entity_poly.pdbx_seq_one_letter_code
_entity_poly.pdbx_strand_id
1 'polypeptide(L)'
;MIRPDLAGLKITIEVLQGRNLVAKDRNVLGKRSYSDSYAQLHIGGKLIGETSVVPKSLNPIWNSRFEYKMGAASATHFIQTDHRNEAQSDATLTIWDHDTIGKHDIMGTVLFSLDPLQSETTKWYAVGKGVGKYFCKNATGEVQIKVTFQGTKMMDVSKGQSLTLKCHRIKFGLAWNVEERQHVDLDSSCVAVDKRGRVLIHESVYYGNLTNSNLSLQHSGDERTGEAIGDDERILVELDRIPSEVLALYFILSIATPHRTFNDVKSARVRIISTETSQGICRYVPIKMGAESTSLFLCRLHRTENNNWVLTPIEEGDANARDFGTLIPKIKSYTRDLLPNIQVDPHDRVAILRKGGTIRVSDFFPGGKIPPHVSLGLAWNVTGGVNIDLDASAILLDHDFQLQDLVSFKQLVSNDGSIRHSGDERKGDQSGDDEIINISLAHISEHTKYIGFVINSYSGQELDDIDKASCHLFD
;
A
#
# COMPACT_ATOMS: atom_id res chain seq x y z
N MET A 1 -3.99 -0.49 -19.01
CA MET A 1 -3.99 -1.57 -17.98
C MET A 1 -4.96 -2.66 -18.39
N ILE A 2 -4.62 -3.90 -18.14
CA ILE A 2 -5.50 -5.05 -18.39
C ILE A 2 -6.38 -5.26 -17.16
N ARG A 3 -7.70 -5.38 -17.36
CA ARG A 3 -8.69 -5.68 -16.32
C ARG A 3 -9.42 -7.01 -16.63
N PRO A 4 -8.70 -8.13 -16.61
CA PRO A 4 -9.28 -9.45 -16.92
C PRO A 4 -10.39 -9.85 -15.95
N ASP A 5 -10.37 -9.28 -14.72
CA ASP A 5 -11.40 -9.42 -13.70
C ASP A 5 -12.79 -8.87 -14.11
N LEU A 6 -12.85 -8.04 -15.14
CA LEU A 6 -14.10 -7.51 -15.69
C LEU A 6 -14.60 -8.29 -16.91
N ALA A 7 -13.76 -9.18 -17.48
CA ALA A 7 -14.10 -9.88 -18.72
C ALA A 7 -15.33 -10.77 -18.56
N GLY A 8 -16.31 -10.62 -19.46
CA GLY A 8 -17.55 -11.38 -19.47
C GLY A 8 -18.64 -10.90 -18.53
N LEU A 9 -18.33 -9.93 -17.65
CA LEU A 9 -19.32 -9.36 -16.72
C LEU A 9 -20.30 -8.44 -17.42
N LYS A 10 -21.56 -8.46 -16.96
CA LYS A 10 -22.55 -7.43 -17.26
C LYS A 10 -22.52 -6.38 -16.16
N ILE A 11 -22.20 -5.14 -16.54
CA ILE A 11 -22.07 -3.99 -15.66
C ILE A 11 -23.25 -3.06 -15.93
N THR A 12 -23.95 -2.68 -14.89
CA THR A 12 -24.98 -1.62 -14.94
C THR A 12 -24.44 -0.41 -14.18
N ILE A 13 -24.41 0.74 -14.83
CA ILE A 13 -24.00 2.01 -14.23
C ILE A 13 -25.19 2.97 -14.30
N GLU A 14 -25.63 3.45 -13.15
CA GLU A 14 -26.69 4.44 -13.02
C GLU A 14 -26.06 5.77 -12.57
N VAL A 15 -26.13 6.78 -13.43
CA VAL A 15 -25.74 8.16 -13.10
C VAL A 15 -26.98 8.83 -12.53
N LEU A 16 -27.01 8.96 -11.19
CA LEU A 16 -28.23 9.33 -10.48
C LEU A 16 -28.42 10.85 -10.47
N GLN A 17 -27.49 11.58 -9.89
CA GLN A 17 -27.62 13.02 -9.70
C GLN A 17 -26.26 13.70 -9.47
N GLY A 18 -26.21 15.00 -9.73
CA GLY A 18 -25.10 15.87 -9.37
C GLY A 18 -25.49 16.88 -8.28
N ARG A 19 -24.50 17.45 -7.58
CA ARG A 19 -24.71 18.55 -6.65
C ARG A 19 -23.55 19.53 -6.68
N ASN A 20 -23.87 20.82 -6.51
CA ASN A 20 -22.90 21.92 -6.45
C ASN A 20 -21.97 22.00 -7.69
N LEU A 21 -22.48 21.67 -8.85
CA LEU A 21 -21.74 21.70 -10.10
C LEU A 21 -21.37 23.15 -10.48
N VAL A 22 -20.31 23.33 -11.27
CA VAL A 22 -19.88 24.64 -11.73
C VAL A 22 -20.90 25.27 -12.70
N ALA A 23 -21.23 26.54 -12.50
CA ALA A 23 -22.07 27.29 -13.43
C ALA A 23 -21.28 27.76 -14.66
N LYS A 24 -21.79 27.51 -15.85
CA LYS A 24 -21.20 27.95 -17.14
C LYS A 24 -22.01 29.07 -17.76
N ASP A 25 -23.34 28.99 -17.71
CA ASP A 25 -24.25 29.96 -18.24
C ASP A 25 -24.34 31.25 -17.41
N ARG A 26 -24.68 32.36 -18.08
CA ARG A 26 -24.84 33.68 -17.44
C ARG A 26 -26.32 34.00 -17.34
N ASN A 27 -26.72 34.60 -16.23
CA ASN A 27 -28.03 35.19 -16.07
C ASN A 27 -28.13 36.59 -16.78
N VAL A 28 -29.32 37.20 -16.75
CA VAL A 28 -29.60 38.48 -17.38
C VAL A 28 -28.66 39.63 -16.92
N LEU A 29 -28.06 39.47 -15.73
CA LEU A 29 -27.07 40.42 -15.16
C LEU A 29 -25.62 40.06 -15.53
N GLY A 30 -25.41 39.10 -16.43
CA GLY A 30 -24.08 38.62 -16.86
C GLY A 30 -23.31 37.79 -15.84
N LYS A 31 -23.91 37.43 -14.69
CA LYS A 31 -23.29 36.59 -13.66
C LYS A 31 -23.56 35.11 -13.97
N ARG A 32 -22.56 34.24 -13.85
CA ARG A 32 -22.72 32.79 -13.98
C ARG A 32 -23.63 32.27 -12.86
N SER A 33 -24.67 31.56 -13.18
CA SER A 33 -25.67 31.11 -12.21
C SER A 33 -26.29 29.77 -12.42
N TYR A 34 -26.17 29.15 -13.61
CA TYR A 34 -26.71 27.81 -13.93
C TYR A 34 -25.92 27.13 -15.05
N SER A 35 -26.30 25.95 -15.39
CA SER A 35 -25.82 25.16 -16.52
C SER A 35 -26.91 24.20 -16.99
N ASP A 36 -26.90 23.88 -18.28
CA ASP A 36 -27.78 22.87 -18.90
C ASP A 36 -26.99 21.55 -18.99
N SER A 37 -26.86 20.86 -17.85
CA SER A 37 -25.87 19.82 -17.69
C SER A 37 -26.30 18.45 -18.22
N TYR A 38 -25.39 17.76 -18.88
CA TYR A 38 -25.44 16.33 -19.18
C TYR A 38 -24.07 15.66 -18.96
N ALA A 39 -24.05 14.34 -18.94
CA ALA A 39 -22.83 13.61 -18.68
C ALA A 39 -22.61 12.46 -19.69
N GLN A 40 -21.39 12.27 -20.14
CA GLN A 40 -20.96 11.20 -21.04
C GLN A 40 -20.17 10.15 -20.26
N LEU A 41 -20.61 8.89 -20.31
CA LEU A 41 -19.97 7.77 -19.65
C LEU A 41 -19.03 7.06 -20.63
N HIS A 42 -17.77 6.92 -20.22
CA HIS A 42 -16.77 6.13 -20.93
C HIS A 42 -16.27 4.98 -20.05
N ILE A 43 -16.06 3.81 -20.62
CA ILE A 43 -15.40 2.65 -19.99
C ILE A 43 -14.24 2.22 -20.89
N GLY A 44 -13.03 2.16 -20.33
CA GLY A 44 -11.83 1.86 -21.10
C GLY A 44 -11.63 2.80 -22.29
N GLY A 45 -12.01 4.06 -22.15
CA GLY A 45 -11.93 5.08 -23.22
C GLY A 45 -13.03 5.00 -24.29
N LYS A 46 -13.90 3.99 -24.26
CA LYS A 46 -15.03 3.84 -25.18
C LYS A 46 -16.26 4.56 -24.61
N LEU A 47 -16.90 5.41 -25.41
CA LEU A 47 -18.19 6.01 -25.05
C LEU A 47 -19.27 4.91 -24.96
N ILE A 48 -19.92 4.84 -23.81
CA ILE A 48 -21.01 3.90 -23.54
C ILE A 48 -22.37 4.56 -23.76
N GLY A 49 -22.48 5.82 -23.39
CA GLY A 49 -23.71 6.60 -23.58
C GLY A 49 -23.63 7.95 -22.87
N GLU A 50 -24.72 8.69 -22.98
CA GLU A 50 -24.87 10.01 -22.36
C GLU A 50 -26.22 10.14 -21.67
N THR A 51 -26.26 10.98 -20.63
CA THR A 51 -27.51 11.29 -19.92
C THR A 51 -28.34 12.27 -20.72
N SER A 52 -29.62 12.42 -20.36
CA SER A 52 -30.42 13.53 -20.83
C SER A 52 -29.86 14.85 -20.31
N VAL A 53 -30.10 15.96 -21.05
CA VAL A 53 -29.79 17.31 -20.61
C VAL A 53 -30.77 17.72 -19.52
N VAL A 54 -30.26 18.22 -18.39
CA VAL A 54 -31.06 18.84 -17.32
C VAL A 54 -30.84 20.34 -17.34
N PRO A 55 -31.83 21.13 -17.79
CA PRO A 55 -31.66 22.56 -18.00
C PRO A 55 -31.60 23.33 -16.68
N LYS A 56 -30.79 24.39 -16.65
CA LYS A 56 -30.71 25.43 -15.62
C LYS A 56 -30.54 24.93 -14.20
N SER A 57 -29.72 23.89 -14.03
CA SER A 57 -29.49 23.28 -12.71
C SER A 57 -28.02 23.07 -12.41
N LEU A 58 -27.58 23.39 -11.19
CA LEU A 58 -26.29 23.00 -10.62
C LEU A 58 -26.41 21.73 -9.76
N ASN A 59 -27.66 21.22 -9.60
CA ASN A 59 -27.95 19.99 -8.88
C ASN A 59 -28.86 19.11 -9.76
N PRO A 60 -28.39 18.64 -10.92
CA PRO A 60 -29.18 17.88 -11.86
C PRO A 60 -29.56 16.50 -11.32
N ILE A 61 -30.76 16.03 -11.66
CA ILE A 61 -31.19 14.65 -11.45
C ILE A 61 -31.28 13.99 -12.82
N TRP A 62 -30.34 13.12 -13.14
CA TRP A 62 -30.28 12.44 -14.44
C TRP A 62 -31.00 11.10 -14.45
N ASN A 63 -30.83 10.29 -13.39
CA ASN A 63 -31.38 8.91 -13.28
C ASN A 63 -31.17 8.07 -14.54
N SER A 64 -30.01 8.24 -15.18
CA SER A 64 -29.68 7.59 -16.44
C SER A 64 -28.98 6.26 -16.19
N ARG A 65 -29.46 5.20 -16.86
CA ARG A 65 -28.96 3.83 -16.70
C ARG A 65 -28.25 3.37 -17.97
N PHE A 66 -27.06 2.83 -17.80
CA PHE A 66 -26.22 2.27 -18.85
C PHE A 66 -25.88 0.82 -18.55
N GLU A 67 -26.01 -0.04 -19.57
CA GLU A 67 -25.64 -1.45 -19.47
C GLU A 67 -24.45 -1.72 -20.40
N TYR A 68 -23.42 -2.37 -19.89
CA TYR A 68 -22.23 -2.71 -20.64
C TYR A 68 -21.79 -4.14 -20.35
N LYS A 69 -21.52 -4.92 -21.39
CA LYS A 69 -20.92 -6.25 -21.27
C LYS A 69 -19.45 -6.16 -21.67
N MET A 70 -18.59 -6.42 -20.73
CA MET A 70 -17.13 -6.38 -20.93
C MET A 70 -16.70 -7.58 -21.79
N GLY A 71 -16.26 -7.35 -23.01
CA GLY A 71 -15.65 -8.38 -23.85
C GLY A 71 -14.23 -8.73 -23.39
N ALA A 72 -13.76 -9.94 -23.67
CA ALA A 72 -12.38 -10.35 -23.35
C ALA A 72 -11.32 -9.42 -23.97
N ALA A 73 -11.54 -8.98 -25.22
CA ALA A 73 -10.67 -8.02 -25.90
C ALA A 73 -10.76 -6.59 -25.30
N SER A 74 -11.92 -6.19 -24.81
CA SER A 74 -12.11 -4.86 -24.20
C SER A 74 -11.45 -4.75 -22.83
N ALA A 75 -11.29 -5.85 -22.12
CA ALA A 75 -10.59 -5.91 -20.84
C ALA A 75 -9.07 -5.65 -20.96
N THR A 76 -8.52 -5.61 -22.19
CA THR A 76 -7.08 -5.37 -22.42
C THR A 76 -6.70 -3.91 -22.67
N HIS A 77 -7.66 -3.00 -22.84
CA HIS A 77 -7.40 -1.60 -23.21
C HIS A 77 -8.06 -0.62 -22.23
N PHE A 78 -7.39 -0.36 -21.10
CA PHE A 78 -7.72 0.77 -20.24
C PHE A 78 -6.70 1.88 -20.45
N ILE A 79 -7.17 3.10 -20.72
CA ILE A 79 -6.30 4.24 -21.01
C ILE A 79 -5.66 4.72 -19.69
N GLN A 80 -4.33 4.77 -19.69
CA GLN A 80 -3.55 5.57 -18.75
C GLN A 80 -3.84 7.05 -19.02
N THR A 81 -4.48 7.73 -18.09
CA THR A 81 -4.57 9.18 -18.11
C THR A 81 -3.56 9.77 -17.12
N ASP A 82 -2.55 10.38 -17.71
CA ASP A 82 -1.53 11.25 -17.11
C ASP A 82 -0.45 10.65 -16.19
N HIS A 83 0.80 10.86 -16.62
CA HIS A 83 2.05 10.36 -16.04
C HIS A 83 2.47 10.99 -14.70
N ARG A 84 1.61 11.75 -14.00
CA ARG A 84 1.96 12.42 -12.74
C ARG A 84 1.04 12.16 -11.55
N ASN A 85 -0.09 11.49 -11.78
CA ASN A 85 -0.95 10.98 -10.71
C ASN A 85 -1.61 9.71 -11.23
N GLU A 86 -1.13 8.55 -10.83
CA GLU A 86 -1.60 7.22 -11.24
C GLU A 86 -2.94 6.84 -10.58
N ALA A 87 -3.93 7.68 -10.67
CA ALA A 87 -5.30 7.30 -10.36
C ALA A 87 -5.80 6.38 -11.49
N GLN A 88 -5.71 5.06 -11.27
CA GLN A 88 -6.22 4.04 -12.18
C GLN A 88 -7.74 4.04 -12.16
N SER A 89 -8.37 4.76 -13.08
CA SER A 89 -9.81 4.69 -13.25
C SER A 89 -10.20 3.75 -14.38
N ASP A 90 -11.20 2.90 -14.14
CA ASP A 90 -11.76 2.02 -15.17
C ASP A 90 -12.84 2.72 -15.99
N ALA A 91 -13.50 3.69 -15.38
CA ALA A 91 -14.58 4.46 -15.97
C ALA A 91 -14.42 5.96 -15.73
N THR A 92 -14.86 6.74 -16.70
CA THR A 92 -14.82 8.19 -16.69
C THR A 92 -16.20 8.73 -17.01
N LEU A 93 -16.67 9.66 -16.21
CA LEU A 93 -17.87 10.44 -16.50
C LEU A 93 -17.45 11.88 -16.77
N THR A 94 -17.64 12.37 -18.01
CA THR A 94 -17.35 13.74 -18.40
C THR A 94 -18.64 14.56 -18.36
N ILE A 95 -18.66 15.66 -17.64
CA ILE A 95 -19.84 16.50 -17.46
C ILE A 95 -19.71 17.72 -18.37
N TRP A 96 -20.77 18.01 -19.10
CA TRP A 96 -20.87 19.07 -20.09
C TRP A 96 -22.02 19.99 -19.80
N ASP A 97 -21.86 21.24 -20.17
CA ASP A 97 -22.93 22.22 -20.33
C ASP A 97 -23.38 22.21 -21.78
N HIS A 98 -24.67 22.03 -22.02
CA HIS A 98 -25.26 21.93 -23.34
C HIS A 98 -25.55 23.33 -23.88
N ASP A 99 -24.84 23.73 -24.93
CA ASP A 99 -25.10 24.96 -25.67
C ASP A 99 -25.94 24.69 -26.91
N THR A 100 -26.99 25.46 -27.12
CA THR A 100 -27.86 25.38 -28.31
C THR A 100 -27.12 25.79 -29.59
N ILE A 101 -26.13 26.69 -29.46
CA ILE A 101 -25.32 27.18 -30.55
C ILE A 101 -23.85 27.13 -30.13
N GLY A 102 -22.99 26.49 -30.92
CA GLY A 102 -21.56 26.42 -30.65
C GLY A 102 -21.07 25.07 -30.15
N LYS A 103 -19.99 25.09 -29.36
CA LYS A 103 -19.42 23.90 -28.72
C LYS A 103 -19.84 23.89 -27.27
N HIS A 104 -20.22 22.70 -26.80
CA HIS A 104 -20.55 22.46 -25.39
C HIS A 104 -19.35 22.74 -24.47
N ASP A 105 -19.59 23.41 -23.37
CA ASP A 105 -18.57 23.72 -22.39
C ASP A 105 -18.35 22.57 -21.41
N ILE A 106 -17.08 22.24 -21.16
CA ILE A 106 -16.70 21.20 -20.17
C ILE A 106 -16.91 21.72 -18.74
N MET A 107 -17.60 20.94 -17.90
CA MET A 107 -17.83 21.27 -16.49
C MET A 107 -16.88 20.51 -15.56
N GLY A 108 -16.33 19.40 -15.99
CA GLY A 108 -15.37 18.59 -15.25
C GLY A 108 -15.47 17.10 -15.53
N THR A 109 -14.70 16.33 -14.81
CA THR A 109 -14.56 14.89 -15.03
C THR A 109 -14.63 14.15 -13.69
N VAL A 110 -15.37 13.04 -13.65
CA VAL A 110 -15.39 12.10 -12.52
C VAL A 110 -14.68 10.84 -12.96
N LEU A 111 -13.72 10.39 -12.17
CA LEU A 111 -13.01 9.14 -12.35
C LEU A 111 -13.47 8.13 -11.30
N PHE A 112 -13.76 6.90 -11.69
CA PHE A 112 -14.14 5.86 -10.74
C PHE A 112 -13.73 4.47 -11.21
N SER A 113 -13.49 3.59 -10.25
CA SER A 113 -13.11 2.20 -10.49
C SER A 113 -14.33 1.29 -10.54
N LEU A 114 -14.25 0.26 -11.36
CA LEU A 114 -15.22 -0.82 -11.45
C LEU A 114 -14.75 -1.98 -10.56
N ASP A 115 -15.43 -2.22 -9.46
CA ASP A 115 -15.11 -3.28 -8.51
C ASP A 115 -16.11 -4.44 -8.59
N PRO A 116 -15.81 -5.51 -9.35
CA PRO A 116 -16.73 -6.61 -9.55
C PRO A 116 -17.00 -7.44 -8.30
N LEU A 117 -16.20 -7.25 -7.24
CA LEU A 117 -16.40 -7.94 -5.96
C LEU A 117 -17.48 -7.28 -5.10
N GLN A 118 -17.92 -6.09 -5.47
CA GLN A 118 -19.12 -5.46 -4.90
C GLN A 118 -20.26 -5.69 -5.88
N SER A 119 -21.25 -6.49 -5.48
CA SER A 119 -22.43 -6.73 -6.32
C SER A 119 -23.17 -5.44 -6.65
N GLU A 120 -23.14 -4.48 -5.73
CA GLU A 120 -23.72 -3.15 -5.89
C GLU A 120 -22.97 -2.12 -5.05
N THR A 121 -22.71 -0.93 -5.60
CA THR A 121 -22.10 0.20 -4.91
C THR A 121 -22.80 1.49 -5.31
N THR A 122 -23.17 2.31 -4.34
CA THR A 122 -23.69 3.67 -4.58
C THR A 122 -22.84 4.67 -3.81
N LYS A 123 -22.17 5.59 -4.52
CA LYS A 123 -21.24 6.57 -3.93
C LYS A 123 -21.37 7.94 -4.58
N TRP A 124 -20.98 8.98 -3.82
CA TRP A 124 -20.69 10.30 -4.33
C TRP A 124 -19.22 10.36 -4.74
N TYR A 125 -18.97 10.93 -5.91
CA TYR A 125 -17.63 11.13 -6.46
C TYR A 125 -17.40 12.61 -6.74
N ALA A 126 -16.27 13.14 -6.32
CA ALA A 126 -15.90 14.53 -6.58
C ALA A 126 -15.68 14.77 -8.07
N VAL A 127 -16.08 15.95 -8.54
CA VAL A 127 -15.84 16.41 -9.91
C VAL A 127 -14.46 17.07 -9.98
N GLY A 128 -13.52 16.39 -10.64
CA GLY A 128 -12.17 16.85 -10.88
C GLY A 128 -12.05 17.76 -12.08
N LYS A 129 -10.90 18.46 -12.17
CA LYS A 129 -10.61 19.40 -13.25
C LYS A 129 -10.46 18.74 -14.63
N GLY A 130 -10.20 17.43 -14.69
CA GLY A 130 -9.86 16.74 -15.92
C GLY A 130 -8.52 17.18 -16.52
N VAL A 131 -8.17 16.64 -17.70
CA VAL A 131 -6.92 16.92 -18.40
C VAL A 131 -7.13 17.12 -19.90
N GLY A 132 -6.21 17.82 -20.56
CA GLY A 132 -6.23 18.05 -21.99
C GLY A 132 -7.53 18.72 -22.49
N LYS A 133 -8.20 18.11 -23.46
CA LYS A 133 -9.47 18.63 -24.02
C LYS A 133 -10.64 18.58 -23.04
N TYR A 134 -10.51 17.86 -21.94
CA TYR A 134 -11.53 17.74 -20.88
C TYR A 134 -11.20 18.61 -19.64
N PHE A 135 -10.26 19.54 -19.75
CA PHE A 135 -9.84 20.39 -18.65
C PHE A 135 -10.84 21.49 -18.34
N CYS A 136 -11.28 21.57 -17.09
CA CYS A 136 -12.11 22.64 -16.53
C CYS A 136 -11.44 23.24 -15.29
N LYS A 137 -10.89 24.46 -15.38
CA LYS A 137 -10.17 25.14 -14.29
C LYS A 137 -10.98 25.25 -12.99
N ASN A 138 -12.28 25.49 -13.12
CA ASN A 138 -13.19 25.79 -12.02
C ASN A 138 -14.18 24.65 -11.75
N ALA A 139 -13.81 23.39 -12.07
CA ALA A 139 -14.64 22.22 -11.78
C ALA A 139 -14.94 22.16 -10.28
N THR A 140 -16.19 21.94 -9.93
CA THR A 140 -16.69 21.81 -8.55
C THR A 140 -17.84 20.83 -8.51
N GLY A 141 -18.17 20.38 -7.30
CA GLY A 141 -19.33 19.55 -7.02
C GLY A 141 -19.03 18.06 -6.99
N GLU A 142 -20.09 17.27 -6.93
CA GLU A 142 -20.03 15.82 -6.84
C GLU A 142 -21.15 15.18 -7.67
N VAL A 143 -20.92 13.92 -8.07
CA VAL A 143 -21.91 13.11 -8.78
C VAL A 143 -22.13 11.81 -8.04
N GLN A 144 -23.38 11.42 -7.85
CA GLN A 144 -23.76 10.14 -7.28
C GLN A 144 -23.93 9.11 -8.39
N ILE A 145 -23.14 8.03 -8.28
CA ILE A 145 -23.13 6.93 -9.26
C ILE A 145 -23.41 5.63 -8.52
N LYS A 146 -24.30 4.81 -9.11
CA LYS A 146 -24.55 3.44 -8.69
C LYS A 146 -23.98 2.49 -9.73
N VAL A 147 -23.21 1.50 -9.28
CA VAL A 147 -22.64 0.44 -10.11
C VAL A 147 -23.13 -0.90 -9.62
N THR A 148 -23.64 -1.73 -10.53
CA THR A 148 -24.14 -3.09 -10.24
C THR A 148 -23.47 -4.07 -11.20
N PHE A 149 -22.97 -5.20 -10.68
CA PHE A 149 -22.37 -6.29 -11.46
C PHE A 149 -23.28 -7.51 -11.45
N GLN A 150 -23.41 -8.14 -12.62
CA GLN A 150 -24.11 -9.42 -12.78
C GLN A 150 -23.14 -10.47 -13.29
N GLY A 151 -23.11 -11.63 -12.63
CA GLY A 151 -22.30 -12.78 -13.04
C GLY A 151 -21.03 -13.03 -12.22
N THR A 152 -20.76 -12.27 -11.16
CA THR A 152 -19.66 -12.54 -10.25
C THR A 152 -20.01 -13.66 -9.25
N LYS A 153 -19.31 -14.78 -9.37
CA LYS A 153 -19.35 -15.83 -8.34
C LYS A 153 -18.08 -15.69 -7.51
N MET A 154 -18.20 -15.16 -6.29
CA MET A 154 -17.12 -15.22 -5.31
C MET A 154 -17.10 -16.61 -4.67
N MET A 155 -15.91 -17.11 -4.38
CA MET A 155 -15.74 -18.23 -3.49
C MET A 155 -15.58 -17.65 -2.07
N ASP A 156 -16.55 -17.90 -1.21
CA ASP A 156 -16.43 -17.55 0.19
C ASP A 156 -15.61 -18.63 0.89
N VAL A 157 -14.44 -18.27 1.41
CA VAL A 157 -13.61 -19.14 2.25
C VAL A 157 -13.68 -18.58 3.66
N SER A 158 -14.30 -19.30 4.56
CA SER A 158 -14.48 -18.88 5.95
C SER A 158 -13.40 -19.45 6.87
N LYS A 159 -13.23 -18.86 8.05
CA LYS A 159 -12.33 -19.38 9.11
C LYS A 159 -12.56 -20.88 9.34
N GLY A 160 -11.49 -21.64 9.44
CA GLY A 160 -11.52 -23.11 9.59
C GLY A 160 -11.65 -23.91 8.29
N GLN A 161 -11.80 -23.23 7.15
CA GLN A 161 -11.75 -23.85 5.83
C GLN A 161 -10.42 -23.54 5.16
N SER A 162 -9.94 -24.45 4.31
CA SER A 162 -8.76 -24.21 3.49
C SER A 162 -9.10 -24.44 2.02
N LEU A 163 -8.51 -23.64 1.15
CA LEU A 163 -8.73 -23.69 -0.28
C LEU A 163 -7.40 -23.88 -1.03
N THR A 164 -7.29 -24.97 -1.79
CA THR A 164 -6.18 -25.12 -2.74
C THR A 164 -6.37 -24.17 -3.91
N LEU A 165 -5.40 -23.29 -4.13
CA LEU A 165 -5.43 -22.34 -5.24
C LEU A 165 -5.18 -23.06 -6.56
N LYS A 166 -5.99 -22.75 -7.58
CA LYS A 166 -5.86 -23.27 -8.95
C LYS A 166 -5.34 -22.21 -9.93
N CYS A 167 -4.75 -21.16 -9.41
CA CYS A 167 -4.19 -20.05 -10.19
C CYS A 167 -2.73 -19.85 -9.81
N HIS A 168 -1.94 -19.29 -10.73
CA HIS A 168 -0.51 -19.04 -10.56
C HIS A 168 -0.22 -17.61 -10.08
N ARG A 169 -1.22 -16.71 -10.23
CA ARG A 169 -1.08 -15.29 -9.86
C ARG A 169 -2.30 -14.80 -9.10
N ILE A 170 -2.06 -14.14 -7.99
CA ILE A 170 -3.10 -13.47 -7.22
C ILE A 170 -2.79 -12.01 -7.00
N LYS A 171 -3.81 -11.22 -6.78
CA LYS A 171 -3.75 -9.86 -6.29
C LYS A 171 -4.50 -9.76 -4.98
N PHE A 172 -3.80 -9.31 -3.97
CA PHE A 172 -4.38 -8.80 -2.74
C PHE A 172 -4.64 -7.30 -2.93
N GLY A 173 -5.83 -6.83 -2.62
CA GLY A 173 -6.20 -5.42 -2.71
C GLY A 173 -6.84 -4.96 -1.42
N LEU A 174 -6.35 -3.85 -0.88
CA LEU A 174 -6.87 -3.16 0.28
C LEU A 174 -7.47 -1.83 -0.16
N ALA A 175 -8.69 -1.55 0.31
CA ALA A 175 -9.29 -0.23 0.18
C ALA A 175 -9.95 0.17 1.50
N TRP A 176 -9.78 1.43 1.91
CA TRP A 176 -10.42 1.96 3.11
C TRP A 176 -10.93 3.39 2.91
N ASN A 177 -11.77 3.83 3.82
CA ASN A 177 -12.20 5.23 3.91
C ASN A 177 -12.19 5.66 5.37
N VAL A 178 -11.85 6.89 5.61
CA VAL A 178 -11.89 7.56 6.90
C VAL A 178 -12.99 8.62 6.94
N GLU A 179 -13.38 9.07 8.11
CA GLU A 179 -14.29 10.21 8.23
C GLU A 179 -13.59 11.51 7.87
N GLU A 180 -14.37 12.50 7.41
CA GLU A 180 -13.83 13.83 7.07
C GLU A 180 -12.97 14.39 8.21
N ARG A 181 -11.73 14.80 7.89
CA ARG A 181 -10.71 15.34 8.81
C ARG A 181 -10.04 14.33 9.76
N GLN A 182 -10.25 13.05 9.59
CA GLN A 182 -9.47 12.02 10.30
C GLN A 182 -8.48 11.38 9.32
N HIS A 183 -7.25 11.17 9.79
CA HIS A 183 -6.26 10.40 9.06
C HIS A 183 -6.02 9.10 9.81
N VAL A 184 -6.27 7.98 9.17
CA VAL A 184 -5.93 6.65 9.65
C VAL A 184 -5.21 5.93 8.53
N ASP A 185 -3.96 5.64 8.78
CA ASP A 185 -3.04 4.99 7.86
C ASP A 185 -3.10 3.48 8.06
N LEU A 186 -3.51 2.76 7.02
CA LEU A 186 -3.60 1.30 7.01
C LEU A 186 -2.51 0.72 6.11
N ASP A 187 -1.68 -0.13 6.69
CA ASP A 187 -0.65 -0.86 5.98
C ASP A 187 -1.04 -2.29 5.68
N SER A 188 -0.82 -2.71 4.46
CA SER A 188 -0.82 -4.12 4.11
C SER A 188 0.60 -4.68 4.08
N SER A 189 0.74 -5.92 4.53
CA SER A 189 2.02 -6.65 4.49
C SER A 189 1.79 -8.08 4.03
N CYS A 190 2.74 -8.62 3.26
CA CYS A 190 2.84 -10.03 2.94
C CYS A 190 4.16 -10.56 3.49
N VAL A 191 4.08 -11.31 4.58
CA VAL A 191 5.24 -11.74 5.37
C VAL A 191 5.61 -13.18 5.02
N ALA A 192 6.84 -13.38 4.57
CA ALA A 192 7.36 -14.67 4.17
C ALA A 192 7.99 -15.44 5.36
N VAL A 193 7.68 -16.72 5.47
CA VAL A 193 8.24 -17.65 6.48
C VAL A 193 8.89 -18.83 5.78
N ASP A 194 10.11 -19.17 6.16
CA ASP A 194 10.87 -20.28 5.58
C ASP A 194 10.48 -21.65 6.15
N LYS A 195 11.05 -22.71 5.58
CA LYS A 195 10.87 -24.11 6.01
C LYS A 195 11.46 -24.41 7.39
N ARG A 196 12.20 -23.49 7.99
CA ARG A 196 12.72 -23.57 9.36
C ARG A 196 11.91 -22.75 10.35
N GLY A 197 10.88 -22.04 9.86
CA GLY A 197 10.03 -21.16 10.66
C GLY A 197 10.61 -19.78 10.93
N ARG A 198 11.64 -19.37 10.21
CA ARG A 198 12.20 -18.02 10.31
C ARG A 198 11.40 -17.07 9.42
N VAL A 199 11.13 -15.88 9.92
CA VAL A 199 10.56 -14.79 9.11
C VAL A 199 11.69 -14.23 8.24
N LEU A 200 11.43 -14.19 6.92
CA LEU A 200 12.36 -13.67 5.93
C LEU A 200 11.95 -12.23 5.58
N ILE A 201 12.54 -11.23 6.26
CA ILE A 201 12.17 -9.83 6.08
C ILE A 201 12.45 -9.38 4.63
N HIS A 202 13.60 -9.78 4.06
CA HIS A 202 13.99 -9.45 2.69
C HIS A 202 13.11 -10.11 1.60
N GLU A 203 12.41 -11.20 1.93
CA GLU A 203 11.43 -11.86 1.07
C GLU A 203 9.99 -11.42 1.37
N SER A 204 9.79 -10.55 2.37
CA SER A 204 8.49 -9.98 2.73
C SER A 204 8.28 -8.63 2.06
N VAL A 205 7.03 -8.32 1.68
CA VAL A 205 6.70 -7.00 1.09
C VAL A 205 5.75 -6.22 1.99
N TYR A 206 6.03 -4.94 2.11
CA TYR A 206 5.32 -3.97 2.93
C TYR A 206 5.73 -2.55 2.46
N TYR A 207 5.25 -1.48 3.07
CA TYR A 207 5.57 -0.10 2.69
C TYR A 207 7.08 0.22 2.57
N GLY A 208 7.92 -0.43 3.38
CA GLY A 208 9.38 -0.21 3.39
C GLY A 208 10.19 -1.16 2.51
N ASN A 209 9.58 -2.23 1.99
CA ASN A 209 10.17 -3.14 1.03
C ASN A 209 9.13 -3.53 -0.01
N LEU A 210 9.14 -2.85 -1.15
CA LEU A 210 8.09 -2.98 -2.17
C LEU A 210 8.20 -4.26 -3.00
N THR A 211 9.36 -4.90 -3.03
CA THR A 211 9.59 -6.12 -3.82
C THR A 211 10.49 -7.10 -3.08
N ASN A 212 10.21 -8.39 -3.21
CA ASN A 212 11.15 -9.41 -2.75
C ASN A 212 12.29 -9.62 -3.76
N SER A 213 13.24 -10.50 -3.42
CA SER A 213 14.50 -10.71 -4.15
C SER A 213 14.35 -10.99 -5.65
N ASN A 214 13.28 -11.67 -6.06
CA ASN A 214 13.05 -12.10 -7.46
C ASN A 214 11.79 -11.51 -8.09
N LEU A 215 11.20 -10.46 -7.49
CA LEU A 215 10.00 -9.75 -7.96
C LEU A 215 8.73 -10.64 -8.02
N SER A 216 8.70 -11.76 -7.31
CA SER A 216 7.50 -12.61 -7.23
C SER A 216 6.45 -12.06 -6.27
N LEU A 217 6.86 -11.19 -5.34
CA LEU A 217 6.01 -10.36 -4.49
C LEU A 217 6.26 -8.89 -4.84
N GLN A 218 5.18 -8.13 -5.05
CA GLN A 218 5.27 -6.70 -5.38
C GLN A 218 4.16 -5.94 -4.66
N HIS A 219 4.55 -4.95 -3.86
CA HIS A 219 3.66 -4.02 -3.16
C HIS A 219 3.53 -2.71 -3.94
N SER A 220 2.36 -2.10 -3.96
CA SER A 220 2.10 -0.87 -4.74
C SER A 220 2.71 0.41 -4.15
N GLY A 221 3.23 0.36 -2.95
CA GLY A 221 3.70 1.51 -2.18
C GLY A 221 2.75 1.89 -1.04
N ASP A 222 3.12 2.91 -0.29
CA ASP A 222 2.47 3.42 0.91
C ASP A 222 1.40 4.46 0.54
N GLU A 223 0.11 4.13 0.71
CA GLU A 223 -1.02 5.05 0.59
C GLU A 223 -1.54 5.39 1.98
N ARG A 224 -1.50 6.65 2.37
CA ARG A 224 -1.74 7.10 3.75
C ARG A 224 -3.11 7.69 4.01
N THR A 225 -3.88 7.94 2.96
CA THR A 225 -5.09 8.75 3.05
C THR A 225 -6.36 7.95 2.85
N GLY A 226 -6.30 6.81 2.18
CA GLY A 226 -7.46 6.04 1.76
C GLY A 226 -8.32 6.78 0.73
N GLU A 227 -7.73 7.71 -0.03
CA GLU A 227 -8.42 8.52 -1.04
C GLU A 227 -8.18 8.02 -2.46
N ALA A 228 -7.37 6.98 -2.65
CA ALA A 228 -7.10 6.44 -3.97
C ALA A 228 -8.37 5.88 -4.64
N ILE A 229 -8.42 5.98 -5.97
CA ILE A 229 -9.53 5.42 -6.74
C ILE A 229 -9.30 3.92 -6.91
N GLY A 230 -10.07 3.11 -6.18
CA GLY A 230 -9.99 1.64 -6.26
C GLY A 230 -9.40 1.01 -5.02
N ASP A 231 -8.36 0.17 -5.20
CA ASP A 231 -7.57 -0.34 -4.08
C ASP A 231 -6.51 0.71 -3.72
N ASP A 232 -6.48 1.12 -2.47
CA ASP A 232 -5.49 2.06 -1.95
C ASP A 232 -4.12 1.39 -1.93
N GLU A 233 -4.03 0.14 -1.45
CA GLU A 233 -2.83 -0.66 -1.54
C GLU A 233 -3.06 -2.01 -2.23
N ARG A 234 -2.01 -2.53 -2.87
CA ARG A 234 -2.06 -3.79 -3.61
C ARG A 234 -0.78 -4.60 -3.41
N ILE A 235 -0.95 -5.92 -3.28
CA ILE A 235 0.17 -6.86 -3.32
C ILE A 235 -0.09 -7.87 -4.44
N LEU A 236 0.83 -7.93 -5.40
CA LEU A 236 0.84 -8.92 -6.45
C LEU A 236 1.72 -10.10 -6.03
N VAL A 237 1.23 -11.32 -6.27
CA VAL A 237 1.93 -12.57 -5.93
C VAL A 237 1.96 -13.48 -7.14
N GLU A 238 3.16 -13.80 -7.61
CA GLU A 238 3.42 -14.82 -8.63
C GLU A 238 3.81 -16.13 -7.93
N LEU A 239 2.83 -16.97 -7.62
CA LEU A 239 2.96 -18.16 -6.77
C LEU A 239 4.04 -19.14 -7.26
N ASP A 240 4.17 -19.33 -8.57
CA ASP A 240 5.15 -20.25 -9.16
C ASP A 240 6.59 -19.76 -9.03
N ARG A 241 6.77 -18.45 -8.82
CA ARG A 241 8.08 -17.80 -8.71
C ARG A 241 8.51 -17.53 -7.28
N ILE A 242 7.64 -17.77 -6.30
CA ILE A 242 8.00 -17.63 -4.89
C ILE A 242 9.21 -18.53 -4.58
N PRO A 243 10.27 -18.00 -3.93
CA PRO A 243 11.48 -18.75 -3.61
C PRO A 243 11.17 -20.10 -2.93
N SER A 244 11.93 -21.11 -3.26
CA SER A 244 11.67 -22.49 -2.83
C SER A 244 11.83 -22.74 -1.33
N GLU A 245 12.57 -21.89 -0.64
CA GLU A 245 12.73 -21.86 0.82
C GLU A 245 11.49 -21.32 1.53
N VAL A 246 10.67 -20.50 0.88
CA VAL A 246 9.45 -19.96 1.48
C VAL A 246 8.40 -21.03 1.61
N LEU A 247 8.01 -21.31 2.84
CA LEU A 247 6.95 -22.26 3.20
C LEU A 247 5.58 -21.59 3.23
N ALA A 248 5.50 -20.38 3.79
CA ALA A 248 4.23 -19.70 3.99
C ALA A 248 4.36 -18.18 3.79
N LEU A 249 3.24 -17.58 3.39
CA LEU A 249 3.03 -16.13 3.24
C LEU A 249 1.85 -15.73 4.12
N TYR A 250 2.05 -14.73 5.00
CA TYR A 250 1.02 -14.20 5.88
C TYR A 250 0.58 -12.83 5.41
N PHE A 251 -0.72 -12.65 5.18
CA PHE A 251 -1.29 -11.34 4.85
C PHE A 251 -1.82 -10.68 6.12
N ILE A 252 -1.25 -9.53 6.43
CA ILE A 252 -1.49 -8.78 7.67
C ILE A 252 -1.89 -7.35 7.29
N LEU A 253 -2.87 -6.80 8.00
CA LEU A 253 -3.17 -5.37 8.02
C LEU A 253 -2.75 -4.79 9.35
N SER A 254 -2.20 -3.58 9.33
CA SER A 254 -1.85 -2.83 10.54
C SER A 254 -2.31 -1.39 10.44
N ILE A 255 -2.69 -0.79 11.58
CA ILE A 255 -2.93 0.64 11.69
C ILE A 255 -1.66 1.29 12.19
N ALA A 256 -0.97 2.02 11.31
CA ALA A 256 0.26 2.72 11.63
C ALA A 256 0.03 3.97 12.49
N THR A 257 -1.13 4.61 12.35
CA THR A 257 -1.46 5.83 13.10
C THR A 257 -1.51 5.56 14.60
N PRO A 258 -0.71 6.26 15.44
CA PRO A 258 -0.73 6.10 16.88
C PRO A 258 -2.12 6.35 17.47
N HIS A 259 -2.46 5.60 18.54
CA HIS A 259 -3.72 5.73 19.30
C HIS A 259 -5.00 5.51 18.48
N ARG A 260 -4.90 4.89 17.29
CA ARG A 260 -6.04 4.49 16.45
C ARG A 260 -6.20 2.99 16.41
N THR A 261 -7.44 2.53 16.19
CA THR A 261 -7.83 1.13 16.01
C THR A 261 -8.69 1.01 14.76
N PHE A 262 -9.10 -0.20 14.39
CA PHE A 262 -10.03 -0.39 13.27
C PHE A 262 -11.42 0.24 13.50
N ASN A 263 -11.77 0.63 14.74
CA ASN A 263 -12.97 1.43 15.03
C ASN A 263 -12.92 2.84 14.43
N ASP A 264 -11.71 3.39 14.25
CA ASP A 264 -11.53 4.74 13.68
C ASP A 264 -11.64 4.76 12.14
N VAL A 265 -11.76 3.58 11.52
CA VAL A 265 -11.88 3.42 10.08
C VAL A 265 -13.36 3.33 9.70
N LYS A 266 -13.86 4.25 8.91
CA LYS A 266 -15.27 4.27 8.48
C LYS A 266 -15.66 3.03 7.70
N SER A 267 -14.81 2.60 6.78
CA SER A 267 -14.95 1.35 6.07
C SER A 267 -13.59 0.86 5.57
N ALA A 268 -13.37 -0.43 5.65
CA ALA A 268 -12.24 -1.09 5.01
C ALA A 268 -12.70 -2.39 4.36
N ARG A 269 -12.08 -2.74 3.25
CA ARG A 269 -12.30 -4.00 2.56
C ARG A 269 -10.99 -4.54 2.03
N VAL A 270 -10.85 -5.84 2.15
CA VAL A 270 -9.75 -6.59 1.57
C VAL A 270 -10.30 -7.64 0.64
N ARG A 271 -9.62 -7.87 -0.47
CA ARG A 271 -9.97 -8.88 -1.45
C ARG A 271 -8.74 -9.58 -1.99
N ILE A 272 -8.88 -10.87 -2.21
CA ILE A 272 -7.90 -11.67 -2.94
C ILE A 272 -8.57 -12.16 -4.20
N ILE A 273 -7.96 -11.89 -5.34
CA ILE A 273 -8.47 -12.28 -6.66
C ILE A 273 -7.38 -13.02 -7.43
N SER A 274 -7.80 -14.00 -8.25
CA SER A 274 -6.93 -14.54 -9.30
C SER A 274 -6.82 -13.53 -10.44
N THR A 275 -5.60 -13.14 -10.80
CA THR A 275 -5.39 -12.23 -11.94
C THR A 275 -5.53 -12.91 -13.29
N GLU A 276 -5.55 -14.24 -13.33
CA GLU A 276 -5.69 -15.04 -14.55
C GLU A 276 -7.15 -15.29 -14.91
N THR A 277 -7.96 -15.63 -13.91
CA THR A 277 -9.37 -16.02 -14.13
C THR A 277 -10.34 -14.92 -13.76
N SER A 278 -9.86 -13.84 -13.15
CA SER A 278 -10.68 -12.74 -12.63
C SER A 278 -11.69 -13.18 -11.55
N GLN A 279 -11.49 -14.36 -10.97
CA GLN A 279 -12.35 -14.84 -9.90
C GLN A 279 -11.90 -14.29 -8.57
N GLY A 280 -12.83 -13.74 -7.80
CA GLY A 280 -12.62 -13.44 -6.40
C GLY A 280 -12.44 -14.75 -5.62
N ILE A 281 -11.36 -14.83 -4.84
CA ILE A 281 -11.03 -15.98 -4.02
C ILE A 281 -11.63 -15.78 -2.64
N CYS A 282 -11.34 -14.65 -1.99
CA CYS A 282 -11.94 -14.31 -0.71
C CYS A 282 -12.02 -12.80 -0.51
N ARG A 283 -12.86 -12.42 0.46
CA ARG A 283 -13.10 -11.05 0.87
C ARG A 283 -13.14 -10.96 2.39
N TYR A 284 -12.49 -9.93 2.93
CA TYR A 284 -12.51 -9.62 4.35
C TYR A 284 -13.07 -8.22 4.60
N VAL A 285 -13.74 -8.05 5.73
CA VAL A 285 -14.21 -6.76 6.23
C VAL A 285 -13.52 -6.52 7.59
N PRO A 286 -12.38 -5.82 7.64
CA PRO A 286 -11.52 -5.71 8.82
C PRO A 286 -12.25 -5.28 10.09
N ILE A 287 -13.13 -4.28 10.02
CA ILE A 287 -13.90 -3.78 11.16
C ILE A 287 -14.73 -4.89 11.84
N LYS A 288 -15.25 -5.84 11.05
CA LYS A 288 -16.03 -6.97 11.59
C LYS A 288 -15.16 -8.05 12.23
N MET A 289 -13.85 -8.04 11.94
CA MET A 289 -12.90 -9.06 12.41
C MET A 289 -12.25 -8.66 13.75
N GLY A 290 -12.09 -7.37 14.01
CA GLY A 290 -11.42 -6.92 15.22
C GLY A 290 -11.40 -5.41 15.35
N ALA A 291 -12.55 -4.81 15.69
CA ALA A 291 -12.70 -3.35 15.77
C ALA A 291 -11.70 -2.68 16.73
N GLU A 292 -11.44 -3.28 17.88
CA GLU A 292 -10.48 -2.77 18.88
C GLU A 292 -9.02 -3.15 18.59
N SER A 293 -8.77 -3.86 17.49
CA SER A 293 -7.41 -4.28 17.11
C SER A 293 -6.66 -3.17 16.41
N THR A 294 -5.33 -3.24 16.47
CA THR A 294 -4.39 -2.40 15.73
C THR A 294 -3.73 -3.14 14.57
N SER A 295 -3.76 -4.48 14.62
CA SER A 295 -3.35 -5.34 13.50
C SER A 295 -4.31 -6.52 13.36
N LEU A 296 -4.44 -7.02 12.12
CA LEU A 296 -5.30 -8.15 11.77
C LEU A 296 -4.52 -9.15 10.90
N PHE A 297 -4.49 -10.41 11.33
CA PHE A 297 -4.11 -11.54 10.49
C PHE A 297 -5.30 -11.92 9.62
N LEU A 298 -5.21 -11.71 8.33
CA LEU A 298 -6.30 -12.02 7.38
C LEU A 298 -6.27 -13.48 6.99
N CYS A 299 -5.18 -13.91 6.38
CA CYS A 299 -5.00 -15.27 5.91
C CYS A 299 -3.53 -15.65 5.77
N ARG A 300 -3.31 -16.94 5.61
CA ARG A 300 -2.03 -17.54 5.26
C ARG A 300 -2.16 -18.26 3.92
N LEU A 301 -1.17 -18.08 3.06
CA LEU A 301 -0.89 -19.01 1.97
C LEU A 301 0.25 -19.93 2.42
N HIS A 302 0.13 -21.23 2.24
CA HIS A 302 1.24 -22.14 2.50
C HIS A 302 1.44 -23.10 1.34
N ARG A 303 2.69 -23.50 1.15
CA ARG A 303 3.10 -24.46 0.13
C ARG A 303 2.98 -25.86 0.67
N THR A 304 2.30 -26.73 -0.07
CA THR A 304 2.21 -28.18 0.25
C THR A 304 3.44 -28.93 -0.28
N GLU A 305 3.61 -30.19 0.14
CA GLU A 305 4.65 -31.08 -0.38
C GLU A 305 4.59 -31.24 -1.91
N ASN A 306 3.38 -31.20 -2.48
CA ASN A 306 3.17 -31.27 -3.93
C ASN A 306 3.34 -29.92 -4.64
N ASN A 307 3.94 -28.93 -3.97
CA ASN A 307 4.17 -27.58 -4.48
C ASN A 307 2.89 -26.80 -4.85
N ASN A 308 1.72 -27.19 -4.34
CA ASN A 308 0.50 -26.43 -4.47
C ASN A 308 0.40 -25.39 -3.35
N TRP A 309 -0.29 -24.29 -3.61
CA TRP A 309 -0.56 -23.27 -2.60
C TRP A 309 -1.97 -23.43 -2.02
N VAL A 310 -2.07 -23.38 -0.70
CA VAL A 310 -3.32 -23.49 0.05
C VAL A 310 -3.54 -22.19 0.82
N LEU A 311 -4.71 -21.59 0.62
CA LEU A 311 -5.17 -20.43 1.38
C LEU A 311 -5.95 -20.90 2.61
N THR A 312 -5.55 -20.39 3.78
CA THR A 312 -6.22 -20.64 5.07
C THR A 312 -6.53 -19.29 5.73
N PRO A 313 -7.82 -18.92 5.91
CA PRO A 313 -8.21 -17.75 6.67
C PRO A 313 -7.78 -17.89 8.14
N ILE A 314 -7.24 -16.82 8.72
CA ILE A 314 -6.87 -16.71 10.13
C ILE A 314 -7.93 -15.88 10.86
N GLU A 315 -8.21 -14.69 10.37
CA GLU A 315 -9.24 -13.78 10.87
C GLU A 315 -9.10 -13.50 12.38
N GLU A 316 -7.90 -13.13 12.82
CA GLU A 316 -7.61 -12.81 14.22
C GLU A 316 -6.91 -11.46 14.36
N GLY A 317 -7.29 -10.72 15.39
CA GLY A 317 -6.76 -9.41 15.70
C GLY A 317 -5.65 -9.41 16.76
N ASP A 318 -4.87 -8.34 16.74
CA ASP A 318 -3.94 -7.96 17.81
C ASP A 318 -4.18 -6.50 18.20
N ALA A 319 -4.32 -6.22 19.48
CA ALA A 319 -4.66 -4.89 19.99
C ALA A 319 -3.44 -3.98 20.22
N ASN A 320 -2.22 -4.50 20.10
CA ASN A 320 -1.01 -3.77 20.50
C ASN A 320 -0.02 -3.56 19.36
N ALA A 321 0.06 -4.50 18.42
CA ALA A 321 1.01 -4.45 17.33
C ALA A 321 0.57 -3.44 16.25
N ARG A 322 1.51 -2.66 15.73
CA ARG A 322 1.28 -1.68 14.65
C ARG A 322 2.14 -1.92 13.42
N ASP A 323 2.92 -2.99 13.44
CA ASP A 323 3.72 -3.49 12.33
C ASP A 323 3.86 -5.01 12.44
N PHE A 324 4.22 -5.66 11.35
CA PHE A 324 4.35 -7.12 11.36
C PHE A 324 5.58 -7.63 12.12
N GLY A 325 6.60 -6.81 12.30
CA GLY A 325 7.84 -7.23 12.99
C GLY A 325 7.57 -7.53 14.46
N THR A 326 6.68 -6.77 15.12
CA THR A 326 6.24 -7.04 16.48
C THR A 326 5.33 -8.27 16.57
N LEU A 327 4.78 -8.75 15.45
CA LEU A 327 3.91 -9.92 15.35
C LEU A 327 4.68 -11.22 15.05
N ILE A 328 6.00 -11.21 14.91
CA ILE A 328 6.80 -12.41 14.59
C ILE A 328 6.49 -13.60 15.51
N PRO A 329 6.39 -13.47 16.84
CA PRO A 329 6.01 -14.58 17.71
C PRO A 329 4.64 -15.18 17.37
N LYS A 330 3.67 -14.35 17.03
CA LYS A 330 2.34 -14.80 16.61
C LYS A 330 2.37 -15.49 15.24
N ILE A 331 3.12 -14.96 14.28
CA ILE A 331 3.35 -15.61 12.96
C ILE A 331 3.91 -17.00 13.15
N LYS A 332 4.96 -17.14 13.99
CA LYS A 332 5.52 -18.44 14.34
C LYS A 332 4.51 -19.36 15.02
N SER A 333 3.68 -18.83 15.92
CA SER A 333 2.62 -19.59 16.57
C SER A 333 1.61 -20.15 15.56
N TYR A 334 1.19 -19.36 14.57
CA TYR A 334 0.30 -19.82 13.50
C TYR A 334 0.98 -20.77 12.50
N THR A 335 2.31 -20.88 12.52
CA THR A 335 3.07 -21.81 11.67
C THR A 335 3.22 -23.19 12.32
N ARG A 336 2.86 -23.37 13.60
CA ARG A 336 3.03 -24.64 14.34
C ARG A 336 2.30 -25.83 13.72
N ASP A 337 1.18 -25.63 13.07
CA ASP A 337 0.45 -26.68 12.36
C ASP A 337 1.23 -27.22 11.14
N LEU A 338 2.09 -26.39 10.54
CA LEU A 338 2.98 -26.77 9.44
C LEU A 338 4.35 -27.25 9.96
N LEU A 339 4.84 -26.66 11.04
CA LEU A 339 6.13 -26.93 11.67
C LEU A 339 5.96 -27.15 13.18
N PRO A 340 5.58 -28.37 13.63
CA PRO A 340 5.25 -28.62 15.04
C PRO A 340 6.38 -28.29 16.04
N ASN A 341 7.63 -28.39 15.61
CA ASN A 341 8.82 -28.14 16.43
C ASN A 341 9.35 -26.71 16.41
N ILE A 342 8.62 -25.78 15.75
CA ILE A 342 9.06 -24.37 15.69
C ILE A 342 9.13 -23.77 17.09
N GLN A 343 10.25 -23.14 17.41
CA GLN A 343 10.41 -22.38 18.64
C GLN A 343 9.71 -21.04 18.51
N VAL A 344 8.93 -20.66 19.52
CA VAL A 344 8.24 -19.37 19.59
C VAL A 344 8.77 -18.64 20.83
N ASP A 345 9.65 -17.68 20.60
CA ASP A 345 10.14 -16.78 21.62
C ASP A 345 9.30 -15.48 21.59
N PRO A 346 8.68 -15.07 22.71
CA PRO A 346 7.96 -13.80 22.78
C PRO A 346 8.83 -12.55 22.50
N HIS A 347 10.14 -12.67 22.65
CA HIS A 347 11.10 -11.59 22.38
C HIS A 347 11.66 -11.57 20.96
N ASP A 348 11.35 -12.57 20.16
CA ASP A 348 11.73 -12.61 18.74
C ASP A 348 10.90 -11.60 17.93
N ARG A 349 11.22 -10.32 18.11
CA ARG A 349 10.51 -9.18 17.53
C ARG A 349 11.49 -8.27 16.83
N VAL A 350 11.02 -7.64 15.76
CA VAL A 350 11.75 -6.60 15.01
C VAL A 350 10.87 -5.34 14.99
N ALA A 351 11.45 -4.20 15.30
CA ALA A 351 10.75 -2.92 15.09
C ALA A 351 10.97 -2.45 13.65
N ILE A 352 9.91 -2.22 12.92
CA ILE A 352 9.98 -1.63 11.58
C ILE A 352 9.64 -0.16 11.70
N LEU A 353 10.68 0.69 11.70
CA LEU A 353 10.54 2.12 11.95
C LEU A 353 10.17 2.89 10.68
N ARG A 354 9.22 3.79 10.83
CA ARG A 354 8.87 4.80 9.84
C ARG A 354 9.57 6.13 10.17
N LYS A 355 9.64 7.03 9.20
CA LYS A 355 10.11 8.40 9.42
C LYS A 355 9.36 9.05 10.60
N GLY A 356 10.12 9.52 11.59
CA GLY A 356 9.60 10.10 12.82
C GLY A 356 9.11 9.08 13.85
N GLY A 357 9.18 7.77 13.56
CA GLY A 357 8.86 6.71 14.51
C GLY A 357 9.89 6.65 15.64
N THR A 358 9.43 6.27 16.83
CA THR A 358 10.26 6.13 18.04
C THR A 358 9.91 4.85 18.76
N ILE A 359 10.92 4.12 19.20
CA ILE A 359 10.75 2.92 20.02
C ILE A 359 11.60 3.04 21.29
N ARG A 360 11.23 2.30 22.31
CA ARG A 360 12.08 2.05 23.47
C ARG A 360 12.84 0.74 23.21
N VAL A 361 14.15 0.83 23.02
CA VAL A 361 15.01 -0.32 22.67
C VAL A 361 14.89 -1.46 23.70
N SER A 362 14.78 -1.12 25.00
CA SER A 362 14.60 -2.12 26.07
C SER A 362 13.36 -3.03 25.90
N ASP A 363 12.33 -2.59 25.17
CA ASP A 363 11.10 -3.37 24.98
C ASP A 363 11.30 -4.59 24.07
N PHE A 364 12.42 -4.63 23.35
CA PHE A 364 12.80 -5.70 22.43
C PHE A 364 13.74 -6.76 23.03
N PHE A 365 14.21 -6.53 24.27
CA PHE A 365 15.14 -7.44 24.92
C PHE A 365 14.57 -8.10 26.18
N PRO A 366 14.94 -9.37 26.46
CA PRO A 366 14.46 -10.09 27.64
C PRO A 366 14.71 -9.36 28.95
N GLY A 367 13.65 -9.18 29.74
CA GLY A 367 13.73 -8.47 31.03
C GLY A 367 14.04 -6.98 30.93
N GLY A 368 13.90 -6.38 29.74
CA GLY A 368 14.16 -4.95 29.52
C GLY A 368 15.62 -4.55 29.60
N LYS A 369 16.55 -5.50 29.54
CA LYS A 369 17.99 -5.24 29.61
C LYS A 369 18.56 -5.07 28.22
N ILE A 370 18.96 -3.85 27.89
CA ILE A 370 19.68 -3.57 26.64
C ILE A 370 21.04 -4.26 26.70
N PRO A 371 21.48 -4.98 25.65
CA PRO A 371 22.79 -5.61 25.61
C PRO A 371 23.91 -4.55 25.71
N PRO A 372 25.07 -4.92 26.25
CA PRO A 372 26.19 -3.98 26.38
C PRO A 372 26.79 -3.55 25.05
N HIS A 373 26.54 -4.33 24.01
CA HIS A 373 26.99 -4.08 22.64
C HIS A 373 25.81 -4.10 21.72
N VAL A 374 25.77 -3.13 20.80
CA VAL A 374 24.81 -3.09 19.69
C VAL A 374 25.56 -2.64 18.44
N SER A 375 25.06 -3.04 17.28
CA SER A 375 25.67 -2.71 16.00
C SER A 375 24.64 -2.10 15.07
N LEU A 376 25.06 -1.08 14.30
CA LEU A 376 24.32 -0.57 13.16
C LEU A 376 24.91 -1.17 11.90
N GLY A 377 24.09 -1.90 11.14
CA GLY A 377 24.46 -2.41 9.82
C GLY A 377 23.83 -1.57 8.71
N LEU A 378 24.59 -1.30 7.68
CA LEU A 378 24.18 -0.68 6.44
C LEU A 378 24.45 -1.64 5.30
N ALA A 379 23.42 -1.96 4.52
CA ALA A 379 23.55 -2.77 3.31
C ALA A 379 22.89 -2.04 2.14
N TRP A 380 23.50 -2.10 0.95
CA TRP A 380 22.91 -1.57 -0.28
C TRP A 380 23.25 -2.44 -1.48
N ASN A 381 22.45 -2.31 -2.53
CA ASN A 381 22.68 -3.03 -3.79
C ASN A 381 22.92 -2.04 -4.93
N VAL A 382 23.83 -2.41 -5.80
CA VAL A 382 24.14 -1.66 -7.02
C VAL A 382 23.09 -1.93 -8.09
N THR A 383 22.51 -0.88 -8.64
CA THR A 383 21.55 -0.97 -9.73
C THR A 383 22.18 -0.62 -11.07
N GLY A 384 21.97 -1.46 -12.08
CA GLY A 384 22.37 -1.15 -13.46
C GLY A 384 23.87 -1.02 -13.70
N GLY A 385 24.71 -1.54 -12.80
CA GLY A 385 26.18 -1.48 -12.93
C GLY A 385 26.82 -0.13 -12.56
N VAL A 386 26.07 0.77 -11.94
CA VAL A 386 26.58 2.03 -11.39
C VAL A 386 26.98 1.77 -9.94
N ASN A 387 28.25 1.85 -9.63
CA ASN A 387 28.72 1.77 -8.24
C ASN A 387 28.29 3.02 -7.49
N ILE A 388 27.52 2.83 -6.45
CA ILE A 388 27.12 3.89 -5.51
C ILE A 388 27.84 3.59 -4.20
N ASP A 389 28.57 4.58 -3.71
CA ASP A 389 29.32 4.53 -2.48
C ASP A 389 28.51 5.18 -1.37
N LEU A 390 28.06 4.38 -0.41
CA LEU A 390 27.31 4.85 0.77
C LEU A 390 28.18 4.75 2.01
N ASP A 391 28.30 5.86 2.71
CA ASP A 391 29.04 5.95 3.96
C ASP A 391 28.11 6.07 5.17
N ALA A 392 28.26 5.18 6.13
CA ALA A 392 27.67 5.33 7.45
C ALA A 392 28.58 6.15 8.38
N SER A 393 27.99 6.98 9.21
CA SER A 393 28.71 7.74 10.23
C SER A 393 27.93 7.77 11.54
N ALA A 394 28.62 7.78 12.66
CA ALA A 394 28.04 7.99 13.99
C ALA A 394 28.51 9.33 14.56
N ILE A 395 27.57 10.18 14.94
CA ILE A 395 27.79 11.51 15.51
C ILE A 395 27.41 11.45 16.98
N LEU A 396 28.38 11.75 17.87
CA LEU A 396 28.16 11.78 19.31
C LEU A 396 27.89 13.22 19.76
N LEU A 397 26.77 13.43 20.41
CA LEU A 397 26.33 14.76 20.87
C LEU A 397 26.07 14.76 22.37
N ASP A 398 26.32 15.90 23.04
CA ASP A 398 25.95 16.12 24.43
C ASP A 398 24.47 16.55 24.59
N HIS A 399 24.09 16.95 25.83
CA HIS A 399 22.73 17.37 26.15
C HIS A 399 22.30 18.69 25.46
N ASP A 400 23.28 19.52 25.05
CA ASP A 400 23.07 20.79 24.33
C ASP A 400 23.23 20.60 22.80
N PHE A 401 23.25 19.35 22.33
CA PHE A 401 23.48 18.99 20.91
C PHE A 401 24.83 19.47 20.36
N GLN A 402 25.84 19.67 21.24
CA GLN A 402 27.19 20.00 20.79
C GLN A 402 27.93 18.73 20.39
N LEU A 403 28.68 18.80 19.29
CA LEU A 403 29.48 17.69 18.78
C LEU A 403 30.58 17.33 19.78
N GLN A 404 30.58 16.08 20.24
CA GLN A 404 31.58 15.51 21.10
C GLN A 404 32.61 14.69 20.29
N ASP A 405 32.09 13.87 19.36
CA ASP A 405 32.96 13.03 18.52
C ASP A 405 32.21 12.61 17.22
N LEU A 406 32.97 12.16 16.23
CA LEU A 406 32.48 11.69 14.93
C LEU A 406 33.22 10.44 14.50
N VAL A 407 32.55 9.34 14.31
CA VAL A 407 33.07 8.09 13.77
C VAL A 407 32.56 7.90 12.33
N SER A 408 33.47 7.67 11.41
CA SER A 408 33.23 7.53 9.98
C SER A 408 34.36 6.77 9.31
N PHE A 409 34.28 6.54 8.00
CA PHE A 409 35.42 5.96 7.25
C PHE A 409 36.76 6.72 7.42
N LYS A 410 36.73 8.00 7.79
CA LYS A 410 37.93 8.81 8.07
C LYS A 410 38.47 8.66 9.49
N GLN A 411 37.60 8.36 10.44
CA GLN A 411 37.93 8.12 11.84
C GLN A 411 37.18 6.87 12.31
N LEU A 412 37.82 5.72 12.21
CA LEU A 412 37.21 4.41 12.44
C LEU A 412 36.91 4.11 13.91
N VAL A 413 37.41 4.88 14.86
CA VAL A 413 37.23 4.64 16.30
C VAL A 413 36.99 5.97 17.00
N SER A 414 35.99 5.99 17.89
CA SER A 414 35.77 7.16 18.76
C SER A 414 36.91 7.38 19.73
N ASN A 415 37.08 8.61 20.21
CA ASN A 415 38.14 8.99 21.14
C ASN A 415 38.11 8.20 22.46
N ASP A 416 36.92 7.81 22.93
CA ASP A 416 36.71 6.95 24.11
C ASP A 416 36.80 5.45 23.79
N GLY A 417 36.93 5.09 22.52
CA GLY A 417 36.97 3.69 22.03
C GLY A 417 35.65 2.96 22.08
N SER A 418 34.55 3.63 22.42
CA SER A 418 33.21 3.01 22.56
C SER A 418 32.54 2.69 21.25
N ILE A 419 32.88 3.40 20.17
CA ILE A 419 32.30 3.20 18.83
C ILE A 419 33.39 2.86 17.83
N ARG A 420 33.11 1.86 16.97
CA ARG A 420 34.06 1.38 15.94
C ARG A 420 33.35 1.16 14.63
N HIS A 421 33.86 1.75 13.56
CA HIS A 421 33.44 1.54 12.18
C HIS A 421 34.18 0.39 11.53
N SER A 422 33.52 -0.43 10.70
CA SER A 422 34.15 -1.59 10.04
C SER A 422 35.17 -1.23 8.95
N GLY A 423 35.09 -0.03 8.42
CA GLY A 423 35.91 0.44 7.29
C GLY A 423 35.02 0.91 6.14
N ASP A 424 35.66 1.34 5.05
CA ASP A 424 35.04 1.93 3.86
C ASP A 424 34.78 0.83 2.80
N GLU A 425 33.52 0.49 2.55
CA GLU A 425 33.09 -0.41 1.47
C GLU A 425 32.46 0.41 0.33
N ARG A 426 33.05 0.33 -0.87
CA ARG A 426 32.73 1.24 -1.99
C ARG A 426 31.80 0.66 -3.04
N LYS A 427 31.42 -0.60 -2.95
CA LYS A 427 30.76 -1.30 -4.04
C LYS A 427 29.37 -1.80 -3.71
N GLY A 428 29.03 -2.01 -2.44
CA GLY A 428 27.77 -2.60 -2.02
C GLY A 428 27.54 -4.00 -2.60
N ASP A 429 28.60 -4.82 -2.66
CA ASP A 429 28.56 -6.15 -3.26
C ASP A 429 28.82 -7.27 -2.24
N GLN A 430 28.89 -6.95 -0.95
CA GLN A 430 29.08 -7.93 0.10
C GLN A 430 27.83 -8.75 0.39
N SER A 431 28.02 -9.97 0.87
CA SER A 431 26.93 -10.80 1.36
C SER A 431 26.63 -10.40 2.81
N GLY A 432 25.58 -9.59 3.03
CA GLY A 432 25.17 -9.07 4.33
C GLY A 432 25.31 -7.55 4.37
N ASP A 433 25.75 -7.02 5.53
CA ASP A 433 25.99 -5.58 5.66
C ASP A 433 27.32 -5.19 5.01
N ASP A 434 27.27 -4.12 4.23
CA ASP A 434 28.46 -3.55 3.57
C ASP A 434 29.29 -2.74 4.57
N GLU A 435 28.64 -1.97 5.44
CA GLU A 435 29.29 -1.26 6.53
C GLU A 435 28.62 -1.55 7.88
N ILE A 436 29.43 -1.61 8.94
CA ILE A 436 28.96 -1.85 10.30
C ILE A 436 29.58 -0.84 11.28
N ILE A 437 28.76 -0.24 12.13
CA ILE A 437 29.19 0.57 13.25
C ILE A 437 28.89 -0.18 14.55
N ASN A 438 29.93 -0.65 15.23
CA ASN A 438 29.82 -1.36 16.50
C ASN A 438 29.88 -0.38 17.67
N ILE A 439 28.98 -0.53 18.63
CA ILE A 439 28.78 0.39 19.75
C ILE A 439 28.85 -0.39 21.06
N SER A 440 29.80 -0.04 21.92
CA SER A 440 29.89 -0.54 23.28
C SER A 440 29.20 0.44 24.24
N LEU A 441 27.91 0.21 24.52
CA LEU A 441 27.09 1.10 25.34
C LEU A 441 27.64 1.32 26.74
N ALA A 442 28.32 0.32 27.30
CA ALA A 442 28.93 0.41 28.63
C ALA A 442 30.14 1.33 28.70
N HIS A 443 30.77 1.64 27.56
CA HIS A 443 31.99 2.45 27.47
C HIS A 443 31.75 3.85 26.90
N ILE A 444 30.52 4.18 26.53
CA ILE A 444 30.19 5.53 26.06
C ILE A 444 30.42 6.54 27.18
N SER A 445 31.04 7.65 26.82
CA SER A 445 31.27 8.77 27.73
C SER A 445 29.95 9.27 28.36
N GLU A 446 29.96 9.57 29.66
CA GLU A 446 28.79 10.14 30.37
C GLU A 446 28.34 11.51 29.79
N HIS A 447 29.20 12.20 29.07
CA HIS A 447 28.89 13.45 28.39
C HIS A 447 28.09 13.23 27.11
N THR A 448 28.17 12.06 26.50
CA THR A 448 27.36 11.71 25.32
C THR A 448 25.92 11.42 25.72
N LYS A 449 24.96 12.15 25.15
CA LYS A 449 23.52 11.96 25.38
C LYS A 449 22.80 11.42 24.15
N TYR A 450 23.33 11.72 22.97
CA TYR A 450 22.73 11.30 21.72
C TYR A 450 23.80 10.70 20.81
N ILE A 451 23.44 9.64 20.12
CA ILE A 451 24.20 9.09 19.00
C ILE A 451 23.33 9.22 17.77
N GLY A 452 23.70 10.08 16.84
CA GLY A 452 23.04 10.23 15.55
C GLY A 452 23.75 9.38 14.51
N PHE A 453 22.97 8.65 13.68
CA PHE A 453 23.52 7.95 12.53
C PHE A 453 23.15 8.69 11.26
N VAL A 454 24.12 8.85 10.38
CA VAL A 454 23.98 9.54 9.11
C VAL A 454 24.48 8.62 8.00
N ILE A 455 23.73 8.54 6.93
CA ILE A 455 24.11 7.83 5.70
C ILE A 455 24.24 8.87 4.60
N ASN A 456 25.38 8.90 3.94
CA ASN A 456 25.66 9.81 2.83
C ASN A 456 26.02 9.02 1.57
N SER A 457 25.66 9.54 0.41
CA SER A 457 26.27 9.10 -0.85
C SER A 457 27.54 9.91 -1.10
N TYR A 458 28.68 9.23 -1.15
CA TYR A 458 29.98 9.87 -1.40
C TYR A 458 30.22 10.12 -2.89
N SER A 459 29.71 9.28 -3.74
CA SER A 459 29.97 9.30 -5.19
C SER A 459 29.12 10.32 -5.96
N GLY A 460 28.31 11.14 -5.27
CA GLY A 460 27.57 12.26 -5.85
C GLY A 460 26.23 11.89 -6.52
N GLN A 461 25.81 10.63 -6.42
CA GLN A 461 24.46 10.21 -6.80
C GLN A 461 23.47 10.58 -5.69
N GLU A 462 22.21 10.74 -6.07
CA GLU A 462 21.14 10.93 -5.10
C GLU A 462 20.76 9.58 -4.45
N LEU A 463 20.24 9.60 -3.21
CA LEU A 463 19.78 8.39 -2.54
C LEU A 463 18.63 7.70 -3.29
N ASP A 464 17.90 8.45 -4.12
CA ASP A 464 16.84 7.95 -5.00
C ASP A 464 17.38 7.08 -6.17
N ASP A 465 18.67 7.15 -6.47
CA ASP A 465 19.34 6.32 -7.48
C ASP A 465 19.66 4.90 -6.96
N ILE A 466 19.42 4.64 -5.67
CA ILE A 466 19.72 3.37 -5.02
C ILE A 466 18.50 2.48 -5.07
N ASP A 467 18.61 1.30 -5.67
CA ASP A 467 17.49 0.36 -5.81
C ASP A 467 17.05 -0.21 -4.46
N LYS A 468 17.99 -0.60 -3.62
CA LYS A 468 17.74 -1.12 -2.28
C LYS A 468 18.88 -0.72 -1.34
N ALA A 469 18.52 0.01 -0.29
CA ALA A 469 19.37 0.21 0.85
C ALA A 469 18.60 -0.15 2.13
N SER A 470 19.25 -0.78 3.08
CA SER A 470 18.69 -1.10 4.39
C SER A 470 19.65 -0.70 5.49
N CYS A 471 19.10 -0.18 6.58
CA CYS A 471 19.84 0.14 7.78
C CYS A 471 19.11 -0.48 8.98
N HIS A 472 19.84 -1.22 9.81
CA HIS A 472 19.25 -1.90 10.96
C HIS A 472 20.16 -1.89 12.18
N LEU A 473 19.55 -1.87 13.37
CA LEU A 473 20.21 -1.99 14.65
C LEU A 473 20.03 -3.41 15.19
N PHE A 474 21.13 -4.05 15.60
CA PHE A 474 21.13 -5.43 16.09
C PHE A 474 22.13 -5.64 17.23
N ASP A 475 22.05 -6.75 17.96
CA ASP A 475 22.96 -7.20 19.01
C ASP A 475 23.93 -8.28 18.56
#